data_0d5dcee62f7715e55959e3346ac90ed6
#
_entry.id   0d5dcee62f7715e55959e3346ac90ed6
#
_cell.length_a   1.000
_cell.length_b   1.000
_cell.length_c   1.000
_cell.angle_alpha   90.00
_cell.angle_beta   90.00
_cell.angle_gamma   90.00
#
_symmetry.space_group_name_H-M   'P 1'
#
loop_
_entity.id
_entity.type
_entity.pdbx_description
1 polymer ?
#
loop_
_entity_poly.entity_id
_entity_poly.type
_entity_poly.pdbx_seq_one_letter_code
_entity_poly.pdbx_strand_id
1 'polypeptide(L)'
;KTSQPERQTEDYAVPYMWGTAGILFNKKFITPEEASTWNILWTPKNRSKILMKDSYRDAYGTAIIYAHARELADSTVTVEQLMNDNSPQAIALAEKYLKEMKPNIAGWEADFGKEMMTKNKAWINFTWSGDAVWAIEEADAVGVELDYTVPREGSNIWSVSYTHLRAHETR
;
A
#
# COMPACT_ATOMS: atom_id res chain seq x y z
N LYS A 1 -21.96 4.56 37.08
CA LYS A 1 -21.35 4.72 35.73
C LYS A 1 -21.69 3.46 34.96
N THR A 2 -22.74 3.49 34.15
CA THR A 2 -23.11 2.42 33.23
C THR A 2 -22.11 2.46 32.08
N SER A 3 -21.22 1.46 32.03
CA SER A 3 -20.40 1.19 30.84
C SER A 3 -21.33 0.91 29.67
N GLN A 4 -21.30 1.74 28.65
CA GLN A 4 -21.94 1.40 27.39
C GLN A 4 -21.26 0.14 26.85
N PRO A 5 -22.01 -0.87 26.35
CA PRO A 5 -21.41 -2.01 25.71
C PRO A 5 -20.55 -1.54 24.55
N GLU A 6 -19.33 -2.10 24.43
CA GLU A 6 -18.47 -1.88 23.26
C GLU A 6 -19.30 -2.22 22.01
N ARG A 7 -19.49 -1.24 21.15
CA ARG A 7 -20.21 -1.40 19.90
C ARG A 7 -19.30 -2.17 18.95
N GLN A 8 -19.70 -3.38 18.61
CA GLN A 8 -18.98 -4.17 17.62
C GLN A 8 -19.26 -3.62 16.22
N THR A 9 -18.23 -3.53 15.39
CA THR A 9 -18.36 -3.04 14.00
C THR A 9 -19.40 -3.82 13.21
N GLU A 10 -19.60 -5.09 13.54
CA GLU A 10 -20.55 -6.03 12.96
C GLU A 10 -22.01 -5.60 13.11
N ASP A 11 -22.32 -4.78 14.11
CA ASP A 11 -23.68 -4.25 14.31
C ASP A 11 -24.08 -3.20 13.25
N TYR A 12 -23.11 -2.63 12.53
CA TYR A 12 -23.31 -1.48 11.65
C TYR A 12 -22.67 -1.62 10.27
N ALA A 13 -21.92 -2.68 10.04
CA ALA A 13 -21.16 -2.86 8.81
C ALA A 13 -21.23 -4.30 8.31
N VAL A 14 -21.52 -4.46 7.03
CA VAL A 14 -21.45 -5.75 6.35
C VAL A 14 -20.20 -5.75 5.49
N PRO A 15 -19.23 -6.68 5.71
CA PRO A 15 -18.04 -6.77 4.89
C PRO A 15 -18.40 -7.02 3.42
N TYR A 16 -17.75 -6.28 2.51
CA TYR A 16 -17.92 -6.44 1.07
C TYR A 16 -16.68 -7.07 0.43
N MET A 17 -15.52 -6.48 0.67
CA MET A 17 -14.24 -6.97 0.14
C MET A 17 -13.09 -6.56 1.04
N TRP A 18 -11.98 -7.24 0.89
CA TRP A 18 -10.72 -6.87 1.54
C TRP A 18 -9.54 -7.14 0.61
N GLY A 19 -8.41 -6.57 0.92
CA GLY A 19 -7.18 -6.80 0.19
C GLY A 19 -5.97 -6.26 0.93
N THR A 20 -4.85 -6.34 0.25
CA THR A 20 -3.55 -5.86 0.75
C THR A 20 -3.04 -4.72 -0.12
N ALA A 21 -2.19 -3.88 0.43
CA ALA A 21 -1.31 -3.03 -0.34
C ALA A 21 0.00 -3.77 -0.60
N GLY A 22 0.63 -3.52 -1.75
CA GLY A 22 1.86 -4.22 -2.10
C GLY A 22 2.52 -3.62 -3.34
N ILE A 23 3.43 -4.37 -3.90
CA ILE A 23 4.25 -3.99 -5.03
C ILE A 23 3.85 -4.79 -6.26
N LEU A 24 3.30 -4.11 -7.25
CA LEU A 24 3.16 -4.60 -8.62
C LEU A 24 4.44 -4.23 -9.37
N PHE A 25 5.08 -5.18 -10.03
CA PHE A 25 6.34 -4.95 -10.70
C PHE A 25 6.42 -5.64 -12.05
N ASN A 26 7.20 -5.05 -12.94
CA ASN A 26 7.46 -5.59 -14.27
C ASN A 26 8.68 -6.52 -14.21
N LYS A 27 8.46 -7.82 -14.48
CA LYS A 27 9.47 -8.89 -14.39
C LYS A 27 10.64 -8.69 -15.35
N LYS A 28 10.47 -7.88 -16.39
CA LYS A 28 11.55 -7.52 -17.30
C LYS A 28 12.64 -6.68 -16.64
N PHE A 29 12.30 -5.85 -15.65
CA PHE A 29 13.20 -4.87 -15.04
C PHE A 29 13.50 -5.15 -13.58
N ILE A 30 12.60 -5.85 -12.91
CA ILE A 30 12.62 -6.09 -11.46
C ILE A 30 12.47 -7.58 -11.21
N THR A 31 13.33 -8.11 -10.37
CA THR A 31 13.25 -9.50 -9.94
C THR A 31 12.29 -9.65 -8.75
N PRO A 32 11.70 -10.83 -8.54
CA PRO A 32 10.87 -11.12 -7.36
C PRO A 32 11.60 -10.87 -6.03
N GLU A 33 12.90 -11.15 -5.99
CA GLU A 33 13.72 -10.90 -4.80
C GLU A 33 13.83 -9.39 -4.49
N GLU A 34 14.05 -8.56 -5.51
CA GLU A 34 14.09 -7.11 -5.34
C GLU A 34 12.73 -6.56 -4.87
N ALA A 35 11.62 -7.11 -5.38
CA ALA A 35 10.27 -6.71 -5.01
C ALA A 35 9.84 -7.22 -3.63
N SER A 36 10.56 -8.18 -3.03
CA SER A 36 10.20 -8.82 -1.76
C SER A 36 10.38 -7.91 -0.53
N THR A 37 10.86 -6.69 -0.71
CA THR A 37 11.12 -5.74 0.38
C THR A 37 10.75 -4.31 -0.03
N TRP A 38 10.24 -3.53 0.92
CA TRP A 38 9.94 -2.11 0.70
C TRP A 38 11.16 -1.28 0.29
N ASN A 39 12.37 -1.75 0.58
CA ASN A 39 13.61 -1.06 0.19
C ASN A 39 13.69 -0.74 -1.31
N ILE A 40 12.98 -1.51 -2.15
CA ILE A 40 12.94 -1.28 -3.60
C ILE A 40 12.47 0.14 -3.96
N LEU A 41 11.59 0.73 -3.15
CA LEU A 41 11.07 2.08 -3.37
C LEU A 41 12.14 3.17 -3.15
N TRP A 42 13.14 2.89 -2.31
CA TRP A 42 14.27 3.79 -2.02
C TRP A 42 15.51 3.50 -2.86
N THR A 43 15.50 2.44 -3.67
CA THR A 43 16.66 2.03 -4.46
C THR A 43 16.88 3.00 -5.63
N PRO A 44 18.07 3.66 -5.75
CA PRO A 44 18.31 4.71 -6.75
C PRO A 44 18.20 4.27 -8.21
N LYS A 45 18.40 2.96 -8.50
CA LYS A 45 18.24 2.43 -9.86
C LYS A 45 16.82 2.61 -10.41
N ASN A 46 15.84 2.77 -9.51
CA ASN A 46 14.42 2.91 -9.85
C ASN A 46 13.99 4.37 -10.02
N ARG A 47 14.95 5.30 -10.16
CA ARG A 47 14.68 6.74 -10.28
C ARG A 47 13.66 7.02 -11.39
N SER A 48 12.59 7.73 -11.06
CA SER A 48 11.48 8.08 -11.96
C SER A 48 10.82 6.86 -12.63
N LYS A 49 10.79 5.70 -11.93
CA LYS A 49 10.20 4.45 -12.42
C LYS A 49 9.13 3.87 -11.49
N ILE A 50 8.85 4.55 -10.39
CA ILE A 50 7.92 4.10 -9.38
C ILE A 50 6.64 4.93 -9.44
N LEU A 51 5.51 4.25 -9.43
CA LEU A 51 4.20 4.84 -9.18
C LEU A 51 3.79 4.58 -7.74
N MET A 52 3.20 5.57 -7.11
CA MET A 52 2.63 5.47 -5.77
C MET A 52 1.14 5.78 -5.82
N LYS A 53 0.34 5.05 -5.05
CA LYS A 53 -1.06 5.42 -4.83
C LYS A 53 -1.15 6.83 -4.23
N ASP A 54 -2.07 7.63 -4.74
CA ASP A 54 -2.38 8.96 -4.20
C ASP A 54 -3.23 8.82 -2.93
N SER A 55 -2.60 8.28 -1.90
CA SER A 55 -3.17 8.01 -0.59
C SER A 55 -2.15 8.34 0.50
N TYR A 56 -2.43 9.39 1.27
CA TYR A 56 -1.53 9.79 2.36
C TYR A 56 -1.36 8.69 3.42
N ARG A 57 -2.39 7.89 3.66
CA ARG A 57 -2.38 6.78 4.60
C ARG A 57 -1.42 5.66 4.16
N ASP A 58 -1.50 5.28 2.89
CA ASP A 58 -0.65 4.26 2.31
C ASP A 58 0.80 4.74 2.21
N ALA A 59 1.01 5.99 1.80
CA ALA A 59 2.33 6.59 1.74
C ALA A 59 2.99 6.66 3.13
N TYR A 60 2.25 7.12 4.15
CA TYR A 60 2.71 7.12 5.54
C TYR A 60 3.07 5.71 6.00
N GLY A 61 2.15 4.76 5.85
CA GLY A 61 2.34 3.40 6.30
C GLY A 61 3.56 2.73 5.69
N THR A 62 3.76 2.91 4.37
CA THR A 62 4.93 2.37 3.68
C THR A 62 6.23 2.98 4.22
N ALA A 63 6.26 4.29 4.43
CA ALA A 63 7.46 4.97 4.92
C ALA A 63 7.79 4.58 6.37
N ILE A 64 6.79 4.44 7.24
CA ILE A 64 7.03 4.09 8.65
C ILE A 64 7.42 2.61 8.80
N ILE A 65 6.85 1.71 7.99
CA ILE A 65 7.26 0.30 7.94
C ILE A 65 8.71 0.19 7.45
N TYR A 66 9.07 0.91 6.40
CA TYR A 66 10.44 0.94 5.90
C TYR A 66 11.42 1.48 6.95
N ALA A 67 11.06 2.57 7.62
CA ALA A 67 11.88 3.17 8.67
C ALA A 67 12.19 2.22 9.83
N HIS A 68 11.26 1.31 10.12
CA HIS A 68 11.34 0.35 11.23
C HIS A 68 11.54 -1.11 10.76
N ALA A 69 12.06 -1.30 9.54
CA ALA A 69 12.23 -2.64 8.97
C ALA A 69 13.08 -3.58 9.86
N ARG A 70 14.06 -3.01 10.59
CA ARG A 70 14.89 -3.78 11.52
C ARG A 70 14.14 -4.19 12.77
N GLU A 71 13.41 -3.28 13.38
CA GLU A 71 12.60 -3.52 14.58
C GLU A 71 11.46 -4.52 14.29
N LEU A 72 10.90 -4.47 13.08
CA LEU A 72 9.94 -5.46 12.61
C LEU A 72 10.57 -6.85 12.47
N ALA A 73 11.78 -6.93 11.88
CA ALA A 73 12.50 -8.20 11.76
C ALA A 73 12.86 -8.80 13.13
N ASP A 74 13.23 -7.96 14.09
CA ASP A 74 13.53 -8.35 15.47
C ASP A 74 12.26 -8.56 16.34
N SER A 75 11.06 -8.38 15.75
CA SER A 75 9.76 -8.49 16.43
C SER A 75 9.61 -7.58 17.67
N THR A 76 10.32 -6.46 17.70
CA THR A 76 10.24 -5.49 18.82
C THR A 76 9.08 -4.50 18.64
N VAL A 77 8.56 -4.38 17.42
CA VAL A 77 7.35 -3.62 17.07
C VAL A 77 6.49 -4.43 16.11
N THR A 78 5.21 -4.07 15.99
CA THR A 78 4.30 -4.68 15.02
C THR A 78 3.89 -3.67 13.96
N VAL A 79 3.49 -4.15 12.78
CA VAL A 79 2.94 -3.30 11.71
C VAL A 79 1.73 -2.51 12.21
N GLU A 80 0.87 -3.13 13.00
CA GLU A 80 -0.31 -2.49 13.58
C GLU A 80 0.05 -1.30 14.47
N GLN A 81 1.06 -1.46 15.35
CA GLN A 81 1.55 -0.37 16.20
C GLN A 81 2.07 0.79 15.37
N LEU A 82 2.89 0.51 14.35
CA LEU A 82 3.48 1.52 13.47
C LEU A 82 2.42 2.27 12.65
N MET A 83 1.48 1.53 12.07
CA MET A 83 0.42 2.12 11.22
C MET A 83 -0.57 2.99 12.00
N ASN A 84 -0.70 2.78 13.31
CA ASN A 84 -1.57 3.54 14.20
C ASN A 84 -0.82 4.60 15.02
N ASP A 85 0.50 4.70 14.89
CA ASP A 85 1.27 5.76 15.54
C ASP A 85 1.11 7.07 14.78
N ASN A 86 0.43 8.03 15.38
CA ASN A 86 0.21 9.38 14.85
C ASN A 86 0.98 10.45 15.64
N SER A 87 2.02 10.03 16.37
CA SER A 87 2.88 10.97 17.11
C SER A 87 3.61 11.92 16.16
N PRO A 88 3.91 13.15 16.60
CA PRO A 88 4.71 14.08 15.82
C PRO A 88 6.07 13.50 15.37
N GLN A 89 6.66 12.63 16.19
CA GLN A 89 7.93 11.96 15.89
C GLN A 89 7.80 10.96 14.76
N ALA A 90 6.75 10.11 14.78
CA ALA A 90 6.48 9.15 13.72
C ALA A 90 6.15 9.85 12.40
N ILE A 91 5.35 10.93 12.45
CA ILE A 91 5.02 11.73 11.26
C ILE A 91 6.28 12.38 10.66
N ALA A 92 7.14 12.96 11.48
CA ALA A 92 8.40 13.58 11.02
C ALA A 92 9.35 12.53 10.42
N LEU A 93 9.40 11.32 11.00
CA LEU A 93 10.20 10.22 10.47
C LEU A 93 9.69 9.75 9.11
N ALA A 94 8.38 9.56 8.97
CA ALA A 94 7.75 9.20 7.70
C ALA A 94 7.97 10.27 6.63
N GLU A 95 7.82 11.56 6.98
CA GLU A 95 8.10 12.68 6.08
C GLU A 95 9.55 12.66 5.56
N LYS A 96 10.51 12.40 6.44
CA LYS A 96 11.92 12.29 6.05
C LYS A 96 12.09 11.23 4.97
N TYR A 97 11.61 10.01 5.21
CA TYR A 97 11.77 8.91 4.26
C TYR A 97 10.97 9.13 2.96
N LEU A 98 9.80 9.72 3.02
CA LEU A 98 9.04 10.09 1.82
C LEU A 98 9.78 11.12 0.96
N LYS A 99 10.46 12.10 1.57
CA LYS A 99 11.32 13.05 0.85
C LYS A 99 12.53 12.37 0.19
N GLU A 100 13.12 11.40 0.86
CA GLU A 100 14.23 10.59 0.31
C GLU A 100 13.77 9.74 -0.89
N MET A 101 12.56 9.17 -0.84
CA MET A 101 11.97 8.37 -1.91
C MET A 101 11.54 9.21 -3.12
N LYS A 102 11.19 10.47 -2.92
CA LYS A 102 10.58 11.35 -3.93
C LYS A 102 11.28 11.34 -5.30
N PRO A 103 12.63 11.33 -5.41
CA PRO A 103 13.31 11.27 -6.71
C PRO A 103 13.02 10.01 -7.54
N ASN A 104 12.58 8.93 -6.89
CA ASN A 104 12.25 7.66 -7.54
C ASN A 104 10.82 7.64 -8.09
N ILE A 105 9.97 8.54 -7.62
CA ILE A 105 8.56 8.59 -7.99
C ILE A 105 8.39 9.23 -9.35
N ALA A 106 7.76 8.49 -10.27
CA ALA A 106 7.34 8.97 -11.59
C ALA A 106 5.99 9.68 -11.53
N GLY A 107 5.13 9.28 -10.60
CA GLY A 107 3.81 9.88 -10.41
C GLY A 107 3.04 9.31 -9.24
N TRP A 108 2.13 10.12 -8.73
CA TRP A 108 1.09 9.69 -7.79
C TRP A 108 -0.15 9.37 -8.60
N GLU A 109 -0.74 8.20 -8.41
CA GLU A 109 -1.79 7.71 -9.27
C GLU A 109 -2.99 7.20 -8.49
N ALA A 110 -4.18 7.39 -9.07
CA ALA A 110 -5.40 6.76 -8.62
C ALA A 110 -5.80 5.61 -9.57
N ASP A 111 -5.80 5.86 -10.90
CA ASP A 111 -6.38 4.95 -11.89
C ASP A 111 -5.47 4.67 -13.11
N PHE A 112 -4.44 5.48 -13.36
CA PHE A 112 -3.62 5.34 -14.59
C PHE A 112 -2.41 4.41 -14.45
N GLY A 113 -2.18 3.84 -13.28
CA GLY A 113 -1.00 3.03 -12.97
C GLY A 113 -0.86 1.83 -13.90
N LYS A 114 -1.94 1.12 -14.19
CA LYS A 114 -1.94 -0.04 -15.09
C LYS A 114 -1.46 0.31 -16.51
N GLU A 115 -1.91 1.44 -17.07
CA GLU A 115 -1.50 1.88 -18.41
C GLU A 115 0.01 2.20 -18.45
N MET A 116 0.53 2.83 -17.43
CA MET A 116 1.96 3.12 -17.30
C MET A 116 2.80 1.85 -17.20
N MET A 117 2.31 0.83 -16.48
CA MET A 117 2.97 -0.46 -16.34
C MET A 117 2.95 -1.25 -17.65
N THR A 118 1.81 -1.37 -18.33
CA THR A 118 1.66 -2.08 -19.60
C THR A 118 2.47 -1.46 -20.73
N LYS A 119 2.68 -0.13 -20.70
CA LYS A 119 3.52 0.59 -21.66
C LYS A 119 5.00 0.65 -21.27
N ASN A 120 5.45 -0.06 -20.26
CA ASN A 120 6.82 -0.06 -19.73
C ASN A 120 7.36 1.34 -19.33
N LYS A 121 6.47 2.30 -19.04
CA LYS A 121 6.84 3.65 -18.61
C LYS A 121 7.20 3.68 -17.13
N ALA A 122 6.55 2.84 -16.32
CA ALA A 122 6.90 2.55 -14.95
C ALA A 122 7.31 1.08 -14.82
N TRP A 123 8.13 0.78 -13.82
CA TRP A 123 8.62 -0.56 -13.53
C TRP A 123 8.02 -1.14 -12.26
N ILE A 124 7.62 -0.26 -11.36
CA ILE A 124 7.08 -0.57 -10.04
C ILE A 124 5.84 0.30 -9.82
N ASN A 125 4.79 -0.30 -9.28
CA ASN A 125 3.63 0.41 -8.78
C ASN A 125 3.27 -0.08 -7.38
N PHE A 126 3.34 0.81 -6.39
CA PHE A 126 2.69 0.58 -5.11
C PHE A 126 1.18 0.64 -5.34
N THR A 127 0.49 -0.47 -5.16
CA THR A 127 -0.94 -0.55 -5.47
C THR A 127 -1.68 -1.54 -4.56
N TRP A 128 -2.98 -1.52 -4.66
CA TRP A 128 -3.85 -2.48 -3.97
C TRP A 128 -3.94 -3.79 -4.74
N SER A 129 -4.10 -4.90 -4.03
CA SER A 129 -4.13 -6.25 -4.62
C SER A 129 -5.18 -6.41 -5.73
N GLY A 130 -6.36 -5.81 -5.58
CA GLY A 130 -7.41 -5.86 -6.60
C GLY A 130 -7.00 -5.16 -7.91
N ASP A 131 -6.39 -3.97 -7.81
CA ASP A 131 -5.87 -3.25 -8.97
C ASP A 131 -4.70 -4.00 -9.63
N ALA A 132 -3.88 -4.67 -8.80
CA ALA A 132 -2.77 -5.47 -9.29
C ALA A 132 -3.22 -6.67 -10.13
N VAL A 133 -4.23 -7.41 -9.67
CA VAL A 133 -4.79 -8.55 -10.43
C VAL A 133 -5.28 -8.07 -11.80
N TRP A 134 -6.05 -7.01 -11.83
CA TRP A 134 -6.53 -6.46 -13.09
C TRP A 134 -5.39 -5.98 -13.99
N ALA A 135 -4.39 -5.28 -13.44
CA ALA A 135 -3.24 -4.82 -14.21
C ALA A 135 -2.42 -5.98 -14.81
N ILE A 136 -2.30 -7.11 -14.11
CA ILE A 136 -1.64 -8.31 -14.59
C ILE A 136 -2.40 -8.90 -15.79
N GLU A 137 -3.73 -9.05 -15.68
CA GLU A 137 -4.57 -9.57 -16.76
C GLU A 137 -4.48 -8.69 -18.02
N GLU A 138 -4.56 -7.37 -17.88
CA GLU A 138 -4.42 -6.41 -18.99
C GLU A 138 -3.00 -6.45 -19.61
N ALA A 139 -1.97 -6.64 -18.79
CA ALA A 139 -0.58 -6.71 -19.25
C ALA A 139 -0.30 -7.99 -20.04
N ASP A 140 -0.85 -9.12 -19.61
CA ASP A 140 -0.72 -10.40 -20.30
C ASP A 140 -1.30 -10.33 -21.73
N ALA A 141 -2.40 -9.61 -21.92
CA ALA A 141 -3.01 -9.41 -23.22
C ALA A 141 -2.11 -8.67 -24.23
N VAL A 142 -1.13 -7.90 -23.75
CA VAL A 142 -0.17 -7.15 -24.56
C VAL A 142 1.27 -7.68 -24.46
N GLY A 143 1.45 -8.85 -23.84
CA GLY A 143 2.75 -9.54 -23.73
C GLY A 143 3.71 -8.90 -22.73
N VAL A 144 3.20 -8.21 -21.72
CA VAL A 144 3.99 -7.63 -20.62
C VAL A 144 3.79 -8.48 -19.37
N GLU A 145 4.86 -9.03 -18.84
CA GLU A 145 4.82 -9.86 -17.64
C GLU A 145 4.92 -8.99 -16.38
N LEU A 146 3.80 -8.83 -15.70
CA LEU A 146 3.73 -8.21 -14.37
C LEU A 146 3.56 -9.30 -13.29
N ASP A 147 3.95 -8.96 -12.07
CA ASP A 147 3.70 -9.79 -10.89
C ASP A 147 3.48 -8.91 -9.67
N TYR A 148 2.82 -9.46 -8.65
CA TYR A 148 2.47 -8.73 -7.43
C TYR A 148 2.98 -9.46 -6.19
N THR A 149 3.53 -8.71 -5.25
CA THR A 149 3.97 -9.25 -3.98
C THR A 149 3.67 -8.30 -2.82
N VAL A 150 3.44 -8.88 -1.65
CA VAL A 150 3.45 -8.13 -0.39
C VAL A 150 4.85 -8.27 0.21
N PRO A 151 5.56 -7.16 0.46
CA PRO A 151 6.89 -7.21 1.04
C PRO A 151 6.93 -7.91 2.41
N ARG A 152 8.05 -8.55 2.68
CA ARG A 152 8.26 -9.37 3.89
C ARG A 152 8.19 -8.62 5.21
N GLU A 153 8.42 -7.32 5.19
CA GLU A 153 8.27 -6.45 6.36
C GLU A 153 6.79 -6.29 6.76
N GLY A 154 5.88 -6.77 5.94
CA GLY A 154 4.45 -6.63 6.13
C GLY A 154 3.85 -5.40 5.45
N SER A 155 2.55 -5.31 5.45
CA SER A 155 1.78 -4.23 4.84
C SER A 155 0.45 -4.04 5.54
N ASN A 156 -0.29 -3.00 5.13
CA ASN A 156 -1.66 -2.82 5.58
C ASN A 156 -2.62 -3.79 4.87
N ILE A 157 -3.62 -4.20 5.63
CA ILE A 157 -4.82 -4.86 5.12
C ILE A 157 -5.92 -3.80 5.12
N TRP A 158 -6.61 -3.66 4.01
CA TRP A 158 -7.78 -2.79 3.89
C TRP A 158 -9.05 -3.62 3.73
N SER A 159 -10.15 -3.07 4.22
CA SER A 159 -11.47 -3.67 4.04
C SER A 159 -12.48 -2.61 3.63
N VAL A 160 -13.38 -3.00 2.74
CA VAL A 160 -14.55 -2.22 2.35
C VAL A 160 -15.77 -2.88 2.94
N SER A 161 -16.61 -2.10 3.59
CA SER A 161 -17.85 -2.56 4.18
C SER A 161 -19.00 -1.66 3.77
N TYR A 162 -20.17 -2.24 3.60
CA TYR A 162 -21.41 -1.48 3.58
C TYR A 162 -21.74 -1.08 5.01
N THR A 163 -21.85 0.22 5.27
CA THR A 163 -22.21 0.74 6.58
C THR A 163 -23.68 1.23 6.55
N HIS A 164 -24.46 0.78 7.51
CA HIS A 164 -25.81 1.30 7.72
C HIS A 164 -25.73 2.50 8.64
N LEU A 165 -25.97 3.68 8.10
CA LEU A 165 -26.26 4.84 8.93
C LEU A 165 -27.64 4.62 9.53
N ARG A 166 -27.79 4.76 10.85
CA ARG A 166 -29.10 4.94 11.48
C ARG A 166 -29.70 6.22 10.95
N ALA A 167 -30.16 6.17 9.74
CA ALA A 167 -30.72 7.30 9.05
C ALA A 167 -32.22 7.29 9.23
N HIS A 168 -32.77 8.37 9.24
CA HIS A 168 -34.08 8.91 8.91
C HIS A 168 -35.02 8.03 8.04
N GLU A 169 -34.76 6.76 7.83
CA GLU A 169 -35.47 5.83 6.95
C GLU A 169 -36.75 5.23 7.61
N THR A 170 -37.01 5.55 8.85
CA THR A 170 -38.22 5.13 9.55
C THR A 170 -39.17 6.31 9.79
N ARG A 171 -39.55 6.98 8.73
CA ARG A 171 -40.75 7.85 8.75
C ARG A 171 -41.57 7.61 7.52
#